data_1110a8b4d17a26ce7b18e0f709e89d38
#
_entry.id   1110a8b4d17a26ce7b18e0f709e89d38
#
_cell.length_a   1.000
_cell.length_b   1.000
_cell.length_c   1.000
_cell.angle_alpha   90.00
_cell.angle_beta   90.00
_cell.angle_gamma   90.00
#
_symmetry.space_group_name_H-M   'P 1'
#
loop_
_entity.id
_entity.type
_entity.pdbx_description
1 polymer ?
#
loop_
_entity_poly.entity_id
_entity_poly.type
_entity_poly.pdbx_seq_one_letter_code
_entity_poly.pdbx_strand_id
1 'polypeptide(L)'
;MAFELKQHLKLSQQLIMTPQLQQAIKLLQLSRQELVEAINQEMEENPLLEEISTDENSDEALIGEFENDGLPVERDTIKAVEHTEELNVEKGAGTDEFDWASYLEDYGPVGMTYGGKDGEETSWDNVLTEGQTLSKHLTWQMKLSSFSEDEERVGSQIIGNLDPNGYLCATAQEIAQLENVSEELVERVLQKVQEFDPPGIAARNLQECLLIQARMLGVKNRIIEVIIRDFLKELELKNYAHIAHKLKVPLKEVEMAVLLISEMNPKPGSIYSEDKAQPIIPDVYVVKTGDEYKIILNDDGLPRLRISNFYREVMAGISSHSHEEAENGKKYIKDKVQSATWLIKSIQQRQNTIYKVAESIVKFQKEFFDKGIDYLRPLILRDVANDIEMHESTISRVVNNKYMHSPQGIFELKYFFGSSIRTTTQGTIASKSVQEEIRQLISSEPPRKPYSDCEMVQLLKAKGIHIARRTVAKYREMMGILPSSKRKKYFKAI
;
A
#
# COMPACT_ATOMS: atom_id res chain seq x y z
N MET A 1 -1.98 -51.24 -52.85
CA MET A 1 -2.38 -50.16 -51.97
C MET A 1 -1.13 -49.43 -51.50
N ALA A 2 -0.84 -48.28 -52.08
CA ALA A 2 0.31 -47.43 -51.69
C ALA A 2 -0.12 -46.45 -50.61
N PHE A 3 0.52 -46.50 -49.45
CA PHE A 3 0.30 -45.52 -48.39
C PHE A 3 1.13 -44.29 -48.67
N GLU A 4 0.49 -43.18 -49.04
CA GLU A 4 1.10 -41.86 -49.06
C GLU A 4 1.24 -41.30 -47.61
N LEU A 5 2.46 -41.26 -47.09
CA LEU A 5 2.80 -40.54 -45.88
C LEU A 5 2.91 -39.04 -46.15
N LYS A 6 1.88 -38.26 -45.87
CA LYS A 6 1.93 -36.81 -45.84
C LYS A 6 2.54 -36.37 -44.52
N GLN A 7 3.82 -35.97 -44.54
CA GLN A 7 4.45 -35.24 -43.43
C GLN A 7 3.89 -33.83 -43.36
N HIS A 8 3.08 -33.53 -42.34
CA HIS A 8 2.73 -32.16 -41.97
C HIS A 8 3.83 -31.60 -41.08
N LEU A 9 4.73 -30.81 -41.64
CA LEU A 9 5.63 -29.92 -40.89
C LEU A 9 4.81 -28.82 -40.23
N LYS A 10 4.49 -28.99 -38.94
CA LYS A 10 4.03 -27.89 -38.10
C LYS A 10 5.27 -27.07 -37.68
N LEU A 11 5.55 -25.98 -38.37
CA LEU A 11 6.44 -24.92 -37.89
C LEU A 11 5.76 -24.28 -36.67
N SER A 12 6.08 -24.72 -35.46
CA SER A 12 5.80 -23.95 -34.24
C SER A 12 6.89 -22.89 -34.13
N GLN A 13 6.59 -21.66 -34.52
CA GLN A 13 7.39 -20.50 -34.14
C GLN A 13 7.30 -20.35 -32.63
N GLN A 14 8.31 -20.81 -31.89
CA GLN A 14 8.51 -20.42 -30.52
C GLN A 14 9.04 -18.99 -30.55
N LEU A 15 8.21 -18.04 -30.13
CA LEU A 15 8.63 -16.69 -29.83
C LEU A 15 9.65 -16.74 -28.69
N ILE A 16 10.94 -16.75 -29.03
CA ILE A 16 12.03 -16.61 -28.07
C ILE A 16 11.99 -15.16 -27.61
N MET A 17 11.47 -14.91 -26.39
CA MET A 17 11.48 -13.57 -25.78
C MET A 17 12.93 -13.13 -25.59
N THR A 18 13.29 -11.98 -26.18
CA THR A 18 14.61 -11.38 -25.97
C THR A 18 14.80 -10.98 -24.50
N PRO A 19 16.01 -11.06 -23.93
CA PRO A 19 16.28 -10.64 -22.55
C PRO A 19 15.81 -9.20 -22.25
N GLN A 20 15.97 -8.30 -23.23
CA GLN A 20 15.50 -6.92 -23.13
C GLN A 20 13.98 -6.80 -22.95
N LEU A 21 13.19 -7.60 -23.67
CA LEU A 21 11.74 -7.59 -23.55
C LEU A 21 11.29 -8.16 -22.19
N GLN A 22 12.02 -9.15 -21.65
CA GLN A 22 11.77 -9.66 -20.29
C GLN A 22 12.07 -8.59 -19.23
N GLN A 23 13.14 -7.84 -19.39
CA GLN A 23 13.53 -6.76 -18.50
C GLN A 23 12.53 -5.59 -18.57
N ALA A 24 12.05 -5.20 -19.76
CA ALA A 24 10.99 -4.19 -19.91
C ALA A 24 9.69 -4.60 -19.21
N ILE A 25 9.28 -5.86 -19.36
CA ILE A 25 8.11 -6.41 -18.67
C ILE A 25 8.30 -6.39 -17.15
N LYS A 26 9.50 -6.72 -16.66
CA LYS A 26 9.84 -6.66 -15.24
C LYS A 26 9.75 -5.22 -14.71
N LEU A 27 10.31 -4.25 -15.45
CA LEU A 27 10.25 -2.83 -15.08
C LEU A 27 8.79 -2.31 -14.93
N LEU A 28 7.85 -2.80 -15.75
CA LEU A 28 6.43 -2.42 -15.63
C LEU A 28 5.79 -2.90 -14.31
N GLN A 29 6.25 -4.01 -13.76
CA GLN A 29 5.68 -4.63 -12.56
C GLN A 29 6.24 -4.06 -11.25
N LEU A 30 7.48 -3.56 -11.28
CA LEU A 30 8.17 -3.08 -10.08
C LEU A 30 7.37 -1.99 -9.35
N SER A 31 7.41 -2.01 -8.03
CA SER A 31 6.98 -0.90 -7.20
C SER A 31 7.90 0.31 -7.40
N ARG A 32 7.57 1.46 -6.80
CA ARG A 32 8.40 2.65 -6.90
C ARG A 32 9.79 2.44 -6.28
N GLN A 33 9.85 1.86 -5.08
CA GLN A 33 11.11 1.60 -4.39
C GLN A 33 11.98 0.61 -5.15
N GLU A 34 11.41 -0.52 -5.58
CA GLU A 34 12.11 -1.50 -6.41
C GLU A 34 12.62 -0.91 -7.74
N LEU A 35 11.88 0.07 -8.31
CA LEU A 35 12.32 0.77 -9.52
C LEU A 35 13.55 1.63 -9.25
N VAL A 36 13.55 2.40 -8.15
CA VAL A 36 14.71 3.22 -7.76
C VAL A 36 15.93 2.34 -7.50
N GLU A 37 15.76 1.21 -6.79
CA GLU A 37 16.84 0.25 -6.57
C GLU A 37 17.38 -0.32 -7.91
N ALA A 38 16.49 -0.69 -8.84
CA ALA A 38 16.89 -1.21 -10.14
C ALA A 38 17.62 -0.13 -10.99
N ILE A 39 17.19 1.14 -10.92
CA ILE A 39 17.87 2.25 -11.59
C ILE A 39 19.26 2.48 -10.98
N ASN A 40 19.37 2.48 -9.65
CA ASN A 40 20.66 2.65 -8.97
C ASN A 40 21.63 1.53 -9.34
N GLN A 41 21.16 0.29 -9.39
CA GLN A 41 21.97 -0.84 -9.84
C GLN A 41 22.46 -0.67 -11.29
N GLU A 42 21.59 -0.24 -12.20
CA GLU A 42 21.98 0.01 -13.60
C GLU A 42 22.94 1.21 -13.72
N MET A 43 22.82 2.24 -12.86
CA MET A 43 23.79 3.35 -12.82
C MET A 43 25.17 2.89 -12.34
N GLU A 44 25.27 1.95 -11.41
CA GLU A 44 26.53 1.35 -10.99
C GLU A 44 27.17 0.51 -12.11
N GLU A 45 26.37 -0.21 -12.91
CA GLU A 45 26.84 -1.05 -14.02
C GLU A 45 27.17 -0.27 -15.29
N ASN A 46 26.56 0.91 -15.48
CA ASN A 46 26.67 1.71 -16.69
C ASN A 46 27.19 3.13 -16.39
N PRO A 47 28.49 3.39 -16.55
CA PRO A 47 29.09 4.70 -16.26
C PRO A 47 28.66 5.83 -17.22
N LEU A 48 27.84 5.54 -18.22
CA LEU A 48 27.30 6.52 -19.14
C LEU A 48 26.05 7.22 -18.68
N LEU A 49 25.39 6.65 -17.62
CA LEU A 49 24.20 7.22 -17.01
C LEU A 49 24.60 8.22 -15.92
N GLU A 50 24.04 9.42 -15.99
CA GLU A 50 24.19 10.47 -14.99
C GLU A 50 22.80 10.87 -14.46
N GLU A 51 22.74 11.20 -13.19
CA GLU A 51 21.56 11.80 -12.58
C GLU A 51 21.64 13.32 -12.72
N ILE A 52 20.54 13.94 -13.16
CA ILE A 52 20.41 15.39 -13.20
C ILE A 52 20.06 15.84 -11.77
N SER A 53 21.01 16.43 -11.06
CA SER A 53 20.73 17.08 -9.78
C SER A 53 19.88 18.33 -10.03
N THR A 54 18.82 18.49 -9.26
CA THR A 54 17.84 19.60 -9.37
C THR A 54 18.43 20.99 -9.06
N ASP A 55 19.67 21.04 -8.61
CA ASP A 55 20.35 22.28 -8.18
C ASP A 55 21.00 23.10 -9.32
N GLU A 56 21.00 22.58 -10.55
CA GLU A 56 21.52 23.35 -11.67
C GLU A 56 20.42 24.21 -12.32
N ASN A 57 20.14 25.36 -11.70
CA ASN A 57 19.48 26.54 -12.32
C ASN A 57 20.30 27.13 -13.50
N SER A 58 21.04 26.30 -14.26
CA SER A 58 21.89 26.76 -15.36
C SER A 58 21.25 26.63 -16.75
N ASP A 59 20.04 26.04 -16.85
CA ASP A 59 19.38 25.89 -18.15
C ASP A 59 18.59 27.14 -18.60
N GLU A 60 18.39 28.15 -17.73
CA GLU A 60 17.86 29.46 -18.18
C GLU A 60 18.88 30.25 -19.07
N ALA A 61 20.18 29.92 -19.01
CA ALA A 61 21.20 30.58 -19.82
C ALA A 61 21.25 30.09 -21.28
N LEU A 62 20.75 28.86 -21.56
CA LEU A 62 20.76 28.29 -22.90
C LEU A 62 19.53 28.60 -23.74
N ILE A 63 18.42 28.99 -23.12
CA ILE A 63 17.20 29.41 -23.83
C ILE A 63 17.33 30.89 -24.32
N GLY A 64 18.19 31.68 -23.68
CA GLY A 64 18.40 33.11 -24.02
C GLY A 64 19.20 33.38 -25.31
N GLU A 65 19.91 32.39 -25.87
CA GLU A 65 20.73 32.60 -27.09
C GLU A 65 19.99 32.26 -28.39
N PHE A 66 18.81 31.64 -28.37
CA PHE A 66 18.02 31.31 -29.56
C PHE A 66 16.91 32.32 -29.91
N GLU A 67 16.69 33.38 -29.12
CA GLU A 67 15.64 34.38 -29.39
C GLU A 67 16.08 35.59 -30.26
N ASN A 68 17.27 35.57 -30.83
CA ASN A 68 17.77 36.77 -31.55
C ASN A 68 17.98 36.62 -33.04
N ASP A 69 17.32 35.69 -33.70
CA ASP A 69 17.23 35.72 -35.19
C ASP A 69 15.76 35.68 -35.62
N GLY A 70 15.27 36.91 -35.91
CA GLY A 70 13.89 37.17 -36.26
C GLY A 70 13.49 36.57 -37.62
N LEU A 71 12.58 35.60 -37.57
CA LEU A 71 11.65 35.28 -38.66
C LEU A 71 10.26 34.93 -38.05
N PRO A 72 9.17 35.47 -38.64
CA PRO A 72 7.83 35.27 -38.11
C PRO A 72 7.35 33.85 -38.42
N VAL A 73 7.09 33.06 -37.37
CA VAL A 73 6.41 31.76 -37.52
C VAL A 73 4.91 32.00 -37.40
N GLU A 74 4.24 31.83 -38.54
CA GLU A 74 2.77 31.76 -38.61
C GLU A 74 2.23 30.62 -37.76
N ARG A 75 1.33 30.95 -36.83
CA ARG A 75 0.53 29.99 -36.09
C ARG A 75 -0.59 29.45 -36.97
N ASP A 76 -0.36 28.28 -37.55
CA ASP A 76 -1.49 27.49 -38.04
C ASP A 76 -1.14 25.97 -38.09
N THR A 77 -2.09 25.22 -37.52
CA THR A 77 -2.32 23.80 -37.72
C THR A 77 -1.32 22.79 -37.14
N ILE A 78 -1.51 22.49 -35.86
CA ILE A 78 -1.16 21.17 -35.33
C ILE A 78 -2.25 20.20 -35.82
N LYS A 79 -2.04 19.55 -36.94
CA LYS A 79 -2.74 18.34 -37.32
C LYS A 79 -2.07 17.17 -36.62
N ALA A 80 -2.89 16.45 -35.85
CA ALA A 80 -2.53 15.16 -35.30
C ALA A 80 -1.96 14.25 -36.39
N VAL A 81 -0.72 13.81 -36.17
CA VAL A 81 -0.18 12.67 -36.92
C VAL A 81 -0.35 11.45 -36.04
N GLU A 82 -1.45 10.73 -36.29
CA GLU A 82 -1.57 9.33 -35.92
C GLU A 82 -0.53 8.53 -36.72
N HIS A 83 0.50 8.07 -36.06
CA HIS A 83 1.25 6.92 -36.53
C HIS A 83 1.57 6.00 -35.35
N THR A 84 0.73 5.00 -35.22
CA THR A 84 1.06 3.74 -34.56
C THR A 84 2.12 3.02 -35.38
N GLU A 85 3.38 3.18 -35.05
CA GLU A 85 4.40 2.25 -35.50
C GLU A 85 4.52 1.11 -34.50
N GLU A 86 3.94 -0.03 -34.89
CA GLU A 86 4.29 -1.33 -34.33
C GLU A 86 5.82 -1.48 -34.40
N LEU A 87 6.44 -1.83 -33.25
CA LEU A 87 7.84 -2.20 -33.16
C LEU A 87 8.10 -3.44 -34.05
N ASN A 88 8.31 -3.21 -35.33
CA ASN A 88 8.91 -4.17 -36.25
C ASN A 88 10.41 -4.28 -35.93
N VAL A 89 10.73 -5.19 -34.99
CA VAL A 89 12.11 -5.65 -34.76
C VAL A 89 12.44 -6.73 -35.81
N GLU A 90 12.51 -6.33 -37.06
CA GLU A 90 13.17 -7.12 -38.10
C GLU A 90 13.61 -6.16 -39.20
N LYS A 91 14.88 -5.76 -39.11
CA LYS A 91 15.76 -5.68 -40.27
C LYS A 91 17.20 -5.33 -39.88
N GLY A 92 18.09 -6.27 -40.03
CA GLY A 92 19.26 -6.22 -40.85
C GLY A 92 20.38 -5.27 -40.42
N ALA A 93 21.53 -5.85 -40.08
CA ALA A 93 22.82 -5.22 -40.01
C ALA A 93 23.01 -4.16 -41.11
N GLY A 94 22.90 -2.90 -40.74
CA GLY A 94 23.26 -1.73 -41.52
C GLY A 94 23.77 -0.70 -40.53
N THR A 95 24.84 -0.06 -40.86
CA THR A 95 25.56 1.01 -40.15
C THR A 95 24.59 2.15 -39.78
N ASP A 96 23.79 1.97 -38.72
CA ASP A 96 22.91 3.03 -38.23
C ASP A 96 23.70 3.90 -37.27
N GLU A 97 24.06 5.09 -37.71
CA GLU A 97 24.39 6.21 -36.84
C GLU A 97 23.17 6.41 -35.91
N PHE A 98 23.42 6.37 -34.60
CA PHE A 98 22.39 6.64 -33.59
C PHE A 98 21.84 8.05 -33.84
N ASP A 99 20.56 8.17 -34.16
CA ASP A 99 19.89 9.43 -34.42
C ASP A 99 19.63 10.21 -33.12
N TRP A 100 20.57 11.08 -32.81
CA TRP A 100 20.51 11.97 -31.65
C TRP A 100 19.42 13.04 -31.77
N ALA A 101 19.00 13.42 -32.96
CA ALA A 101 17.96 14.42 -33.17
C ALA A 101 16.60 13.88 -32.72
N SER A 102 16.26 12.65 -33.10
CA SER A 102 15.05 11.96 -32.68
C SER A 102 15.00 11.74 -31.17
N TYR A 103 16.16 11.52 -30.53
CA TYR A 103 16.24 11.39 -29.06
C TYR A 103 15.96 12.72 -28.35
N LEU A 104 16.40 13.85 -28.88
CA LEU A 104 16.20 15.17 -28.28
C LEU A 104 14.76 15.71 -28.48
N GLU A 105 14.14 15.38 -29.62
CA GLU A 105 12.75 15.77 -29.90
C GLU A 105 11.73 15.04 -29.00
N ASP A 106 12.02 13.80 -28.61
CA ASP A 106 11.12 12.98 -27.75
C ASP A 106 11.26 13.33 -26.25
N TYR A 107 12.21 14.19 -25.88
CA TYR A 107 12.52 14.58 -24.49
C TYR A 107 11.70 15.80 -23.99
N GLY A 108 10.57 16.10 -24.64
CA GLY A 108 9.63 17.13 -24.16
C GLY A 108 9.08 16.78 -22.78
N PRO A 109 8.94 17.77 -21.87
CA PRO A 109 8.43 17.54 -20.52
C PRO A 109 6.99 17.08 -20.55
N VAL A 110 6.76 15.78 -20.37
CA VAL A 110 5.42 15.21 -20.17
C VAL A 110 5.04 15.45 -18.71
N GLY A 111 4.36 16.56 -18.46
CA GLY A 111 3.74 16.83 -17.17
C GLY A 111 4.26 18.12 -16.52
N MET A 112 3.32 18.97 -16.08
CA MET A 112 3.67 20.11 -15.23
C MET A 112 4.18 19.56 -13.88
N THR A 113 5.45 19.81 -13.60
CA THR A 113 5.98 19.70 -12.25
C THR A 113 5.23 20.69 -11.38
N TYR A 114 4.60 20.17 -10.34
CA TYR A 114 4.07 21.03 -9.28
C TYR A 114 5.29 21.59 -8.55
N GLY A 115 5.70 22.81 -8.89
CA GLY A 115 6.76 23.51 -8.19
C GLY A 115 6.39 23.60 -6.72
N GLY A 116 7.07 22.84 -5.88
CA GLY A 116 6.99 23.02 -4.44
C GLY A 116 7.37 24.46 -4.16
N LYS A 117 6.51 25.20 -3.44
CA LYS A 117 6.90 26.48 -2.84
C LYS A 117 8.19 26.23 -2.06
N ASP A 118 9.17 27.07 -2.26
CA ASP A 118 10.34 27.18 -1.39
C ASP A 118 9.85 27.17 0.06
N GLY A 119 9.88 25.99 0.67
CA GLY A 119 9.57 25.83 2.08
C GLY A 119 10.77 26.37 2.84
N GLU A 120 10.55 27.33 3.72
CA GLU A 120 11.49 27.69 4.77
C GLU A 120 12.13 26.39 5.29
N GLU A 121 13.47 26.32 5.31
CA GLU A 121 14.20 25.21 5.89
C GLU A 121 13.72 25.00 7.32
N THR A 122 12.77 24.10 7.49
CA THR A 122 12.29 23.72 8.81
C THR A 122 13.45 23.03 9.52
N SER A 123 14.02 23.69 10.51
CA SER A 123 15.03 23.10 11.37
C SER A 123 14.48 21.80 11.95
N TRP A 124 15.01 20.67 11.51
CA TRP A 124 14.59 19.33 11.93
C TRP A 124 14.76 19.13 13.44
N ASP A 125 15.64 19.89 14.08
CA ASP A 125 15.88 19.88 15.53
C ASP A 125 14.62 20.27 16.34
N ASN A 126 13.71 21.06 15.76
CA ASN A 126 12.47 21.47 16.41
C ASN A 126 11.29 20.48 16.14
N VAL A 127 11.44 19.57 15.20
CA VAL A 127 10.37 18.65 14.77
C VAL A 127 10.60 17.23 15.29
N LEU A 128 11.86 16.83 15.51
CA LEU A 128 12.22 15.51 16.01
C LEU A 128 12.05 15.46 17.54
N THR A 129 10.86 15.09 17.99
CA THR A 129 10.62 14.68 19.38
C THR A 129 10.77 13.17 19.49
N GLU A 130 11.65 12.73 20.41
CA GLU A 130 11.73 11.30 20.76
C GLU A 130 10.39 10.83 21.36
N GLY A 131 9.71 9.91 20.70
CA GLY A 131 8.52 9.26 21.23
C GLY A 131 8.84 8.52 22.54
N GLN A 132 7.96 8.63 23.53
CA GLN A 132 8.09 7.84 24.75
C GLN A 132 7.71 6.38 24.46
N THR A 133 8.68 5.49 24.36
CA THR A 133 8.41 4.05 24.25
C THR A 133 7.94 3.49 25.59
N LEU A 134 7.16 2.41 25.54
CA LEU A 134 6.70 1.70 26.74
C LEU A 134 7.85 1.36 27.69
N SER A 135 8.94 0.82 27.16
CA SER A 135 10.11 0.44 27.96
C SER A 135 10.75 1.64 28.65
N LYS A 136 10.89 2.79 27.98
CA LYS A 136 11.42 4.03 28.57
C LYS A 136 10.52 4.53 29.71
N HIS A 137 9.21 4.50 29.49
CA HIS A 137 8.23 4.93 30.49
C HIS A 137 8.25 4.07 31.75
N LEU A 138 8.26 2.75 31.60
CA LEU A 138 8.32 1.81 32.73
C LEU A 138 9.66 1.86 33.47
N THR A 139 10.79 2.00 32.75
CA THR A 139 12.10 2.18 33.37
C THR A 139 12.18 3.48 34.17
N TRP A 140 11.54 4.53 33.70
CA TRP A 140 11.43 5.79 34.43
C TRP A 140 10.62 5.62 35.72
N GLN A 141 9.46 4.94 35.66
CA GLN A 141 8.67 4.63 36.87
C GLN A 141 9.42 3.74 37.86
N MET A 142 10.16 2.74 37.37
CA MET A 142 10.97 1.88 38.18
C MET A 142 12.05 2.66 38.96
N LYS A 143 12.71 3.62 38.30
CA LYS A 143 13.72 4.49 38.95
C LYS A 143 13.12 5.45 39.99
N LEU A 144 11.85 5.82 39.86
CA LEU A 144 11.12 6.62 40.85
C LEU A 144 10.63 5.79 42.03
N SER A 145 10.51 4.49 41.88
CA SER A 145 10.07 3.56 42.91
C SER A 145 11.29 3.06 43.69
N SER A 146 11.10 2.75 44.96
CA SER A 146 12.18 2.22 45.82
C SER A 146 12.39 0.73 45.58
N PHE A 147 13.24 0.41 44.63
CA PHE A 147 13.73 -0.95 44.36
C PHE A 147 15.13 -1.12 44.94
N SER A 148 15.52 -2.34 45.36
CA SER A 148 16.89 -2.70 45.62
C SER A 148 17.65 -2.96 44.32
N GLU A 149 19.00 -2.95 44.34
CA GLU A 149 19.81 -3.18 43.13
C GLU A 149 19.49 -4.51 42.44
N ASP A 150 19.22 -5.57 43.20
CA ASP A 150 18.83 -6.88 42.64
C ASP A 150 17.42 -6.84 42.08
N GLU A 151 16.49 -6.13 42.72
CA GLU A 151 15.13 -5.94 42.22
C GLU A 151 15.13 -5.08 40.94
N GLU A 152 15.99 -4.08 40.81
CA GLU A 152 16.12 -3.25 39.62
C GLU A 152 16.63 -4.03 38.41
N ARG A 153 17.63 -4.93 38.62
CA ARG A 153 18.09 -5.83 37.55
C ARG A 153 16.96 -6.74 37.04
N VAL A 154 16.26 -7.41 37.96
CA VAL A 154 15.12 -8.26 37.61
C VAL A 154 14.01 -7.46 36.95
N GLY A 155 13.70 -6.27 37.44
CA GLY A 155 12.71 -5.35 36.84
C GLY A 155 13.07 -4.95 35.43
N SER A 156 14.33 -4.64 35.16
CA SER A 156 14.84 -4.33 33.81
C SER A 156 14.68 -5.49 32.84
N GLN A 157 14.91 -6.71 33.30
CA GLN A 157 14.69 -7.92 32.48
C GLN A 157 13.21 -8.16 32.22
N ILE A 158 12.34 -7.95 33.21
CA ILE A 158 10.88 -8.03 32.99
C ILE A 158 10.43 -7.03 31.94
N ILE A 159 10.87 -5.75 32.05
CA ILE A 159 10.52 -4.69 31.12
C ILE A 159 11.06 -4.98 29.70
N GLY A 160 12.27 -5.55 29.59
CA GLY A 160 12.89 -5.92 28.32
C GLY A 160 12.18 -7.08 27.59
N ASN A 161 11.48 -7.94 28.34
CA ASN A 161 10.75 -9.10 27.82
C ASN A 161 9.23 -8.84 27.66
N LEU A 162 8.81 -7.57 27.63
CA LEU A 162 7.41 -7.20 27.35
C LEU A 162 7.15 -7.12 25.84
N ASP A 163 6.02 -7.63 25.44
CA ASP A 163 5.45 -7.45 24.09
C ASP A 163 4.98 -5.98 23.90
N PRO A 164 4.92 -5.44 22.68
CA PRO A 164 4.31 -4.12 22.39
C PRO A 164 2.90 -3.93 22.94
N ASN A 165 2.15 -5.00 23.14
CA ASN A 165 0.84 -4.97 23.79
C ASN A 165 0.88 -4.84 25.32
N GLY A 166 2.06 -5.01 25.94
CA GLY A 166 2.28 -4.94 27.38
C GLY A 166 2.21 -6.29 28.13
N TYR A 167 2.22 -7.40 27.41
CA TYR A 167 2.24 -8.75 27.99
C TYR A 167 3.67 -9.25 28.22
N LEU A 168 3.86 -10.05 29.29
CA LEU A 168 5.12 -10.70 29.57
C LEU A 168 5.27 -11.96 28.71
N CYS A 169 6.30 -11.98 27.84
CA CYS A 169 6.59 -13.12 26.98
C CYS A 169 7.41 -14.21 27.69
N ALA A 170 8.29 -13.83 28.60
CA ALA A 170 9.16 -14.75 29.32
C ALA A 170 8.47 -15.34 30.56
N THR A 171 8.83 -16.56 30.92
CA THR A 171 8.38 -17.18 32.16
C THR A 171 9.21 -16.70 33.36
N ALA A 172 8.63 -16.71 34.56
CA ALA A 172 9.37 -16.32 35.78
C ALA A 172 10.62 -17.18 36.01
N GLN A 173 10.57 -18.45 35.60
CA GLN A 173 11.69 -19.39 35.71
C GLN A 173 12.84 -19.02 34.76
N GLU A 174 12.56 -18.61 33.54
CA GLU A 174 13.58 -18.13 32.58
C GLU A 174 14.28 -16.88 33.09
N ILE A 175 13.53 -15.92 33.63
CA ILE A 175 14.09 -14.69 34.20
C ILE A 175 14.94 -15.01 35.43
N ALA A 176 14.48 -15.92 36.31
CA ALA A 176 15.20 -16.36 37.49
C ALA A 176 16.56 -17.03 37.12
N GLN A 177 16.59 -17.83 36.05
CA GLN A 177 17.81 -18.45 35.54
C GLN A 177 18.79 -17.46 34.92
N LEU A 178 18.28 -16.45 34.19
CA LEU A 178 19.12 -15.43 33.56
C LEU A 178 19.87 -14.56 34.59
N GLU A 179 19.16 -14.16 35.64
CA GLU A 179 19.71 -13.28 36.67
C GLU A 179 20.32 -14.03 37.89
N ASN A 180 20.27 -15.37 37.91
CA ASN A 180 20.70 -16.24 39.02
C ASN A 180 20.05 -15.87 40.36
N VAL A 181 18.73 -15.57 40.33
CA VAL A 181 17.96 -15.19 41.53
C VAL A 181 16.86 -16.21 41.81
N SER A 182 16.26 -16.15 42.98
CA SER A 182 15.15 -17.02 43.35
C SER A 182 13.86 -16.62 42.57
N GLU A 183 13.06 -17.62 42.18
CA GLU A 183 11.79 -17.38 41.51
C GLU A 183 10.83 -16.54 42.37
N GLU A 184 10.86 -16.69 43.70
CA GLU A 184 10.08 -15.87 44.64
C GLU A 184 10.43 -14.37 44.57
N LEU A 185 11.68 -14.02 44.31
CA LEU A 185 12.07 -12.63 44.11
C LEU A 185 11.52 -12.09 42.79
N VAL A 186 11.60 -12.86 41.74
CA VAL A 186 11.03 -12.48 40.43
C VAL A 186 9.53 -12.25 40.55
N GLU A 187 8.79 -13.09 41.26
CA GLU A 187 7.35 -12.91 41.45
C GLU A 187 7.00 -11.66 42.27
N ARG A 188 7.78 -11.37 43.30
CA ARG A 188 7.60 -10.12 44.08
C ARG A 188 7.86 -8.87 43.24
N VAL A 189 8.91 -8.90 42.43
CA VAL A 189 9.23 -7.78 41.51
C VAL A 189 8.14 -7.65 40.44
N LEU A 190 7.69 -8.76 39.90
CA LEU A 190 6.59 -8.77 38.91
C LEU A 190 5.31 -8.13 39.46
N GLN A 191 4.93 -8.44 40.72
CA GLN A 191 3.76 -7.82 41.35
C GLN A 191 3.94 -6.29 41.50
N LYS A 192 5.16 -5.82 41.85
CA LYS A 192 5.45 -4.39 41.92
C LYS A 192 5.38 -3.71 40.53
N VAL A 193 5.88 -4.39 39.48
CA VAL A 193 5.82 -3.88 38.10
C VAL A 193 4.38 -3.86 37.57
N GLN A 194 3.54 -4.81 37.96
CA GLN A 194 2.12 -4.85 37.59
C GLN A 194 1.30 -3.69 38.20
N GLU A 195 1.82 -3.00 39.22
CA GLU A 195 1.22 -1.78 39.80
C GLU A 195 1.56 -0.51 39.02
N PHE A 196 2.43 -0.59 38.00
CA PHE A 196 2.82 0.58 37.19
C PHE A 196 1.72 1.00 36.22
N ASP A 197 1.82 2.24 35.73
CA ASP A 197 0.98 2.78 34.68
C ASP A 197 1.60 2.47 33.29
N PRO A 198 0.83 1.90 32.36
CA PRO A 198 -0.62 1.66 32.35
C PRO A 198 -1.05 0.38 33.08
N PRO A 199 -2.28 0.42 33.71
CA PRO A 199 -2.77 -0.70 34.50
C PRO A 199 -2.91 -1.97 33.67
N GLY A 200 -2.48 -3.12 34.24
CA GLY A 200 -2.55 -4.42 33.58
C GLY A 200 -1.30 -4.77 32.78
N ILE A 201 -0.20 -4.00 32.90
CA ILE A 201 1.07 -4.29 32.29
C ILE A 201 1.75 -5.50 32.95
N ALA A 202 2.69 -6.12 32.24
CA ALA A 202 3.42 -7.31 32.66
C ALA A 202 2.52 -8.51 33.06
N ALA A 203 1.30 -8.56 32.56
CA ALA A 203 0.42 -9.69 32.73
C ALA A 203 0.86 -10.84 31.81
N ARG A 204 0.73 -12.09 32.30
CA ARG A 204 1.04 -13.31 31.53
C ARG A 204 -0.06 -13.66 30.55
N ASN A 205 -1.31 -13.33 30.89
CA ASN A 205 -2.51 -13.67 30.11
C ASN A 205 -3.55 -12.55 30.19
N LEU A 206 -4.49 -12.55 29.24
CA LEU A 206 -5.62 -11.62 29.22
C LEU A 206 -6.42 -11.63 30.53
N GLN A 207 -6.61 -12.79 31.13
CA GLN A 207 -7.33 -12.93 32.42
C GLN A 207 -6.63 -12.16 33.53
N GLU A 208 -5.31 -12.31 33.65
CA GLU A 208 -4.50 -11.62 34.64
C GLU A 208 -4.50 -10.10 34.40
N CYS A 209 -4.37 -9.66 33.14
CA CYS A 209 -4.44 -8.25 32.78
C CYS A 209 -5.76 -7.60 33.22
N LEU A 210 -6.88 -8.21 32.91
CA LEU A 210 -8.20 -7.71 33.29
C LEU A 210 -8.40 -7.73 34.81
N LEU A 211 -7.88 -8.75 35.51
CA LEU A 211 -7.95 -8.83 36.96
C LEU A 211 -7.13 -7.73 37.66
N ILE A 212 -5.94 -7.41 37.13
CA ILE A 212 -5.13 -6.33 37.64
C ILE A 212 -5.84 -5.00 37.45
N GLN A 213 -6.38 -4.74 36.26
CA GLN A 213 -7.16 -3.53 35.98
C GLN A 213 -8.40 -3.41 36.89
N ALA A 214 -9.13 -4.50 37.08
CA ALA A 214 -10.30 -4.53 37.99
C ALA A 214 -9.92 -4.17 39.43
N ARG A 215 -8.77 -4.64 39.91
CA ARG A 215 -8.26 -4.31 41.24
C ARG A 215 -7.84 -2.85 41.35
N MET A 216 -7.12 -2.31 40.35
CA MET A 216 -6.68 -0.91 40.34
C MET A 216 -7.86 0.07 40.26
N LEU A 217 -8.90 -0.25 39.48
CA LEU A 217 -10.14 0.53 39.37
C LEU A 217 -10.98 0.46 40.68
N GLY A 218 -10.54 -0.31 41.67
CA GLY A 218 -11.26 -0.44 42.94
C GLY A 218 -12.61 -1.13 42.83
N VAL A 219 -12.83 -1.86 41.74
CA VAL A 219 -14.09 -2.57 41.51
C VAL A 219 -14.15 -3.81 42.42
N LYS A 220 -14.66 -3.65 43.65
CA LYS A 220 -14.83 -4.73 44.64
C LYS A 220 -16.03 -5.64 44.32
N ASN A 221 -16.29 -5.89 43.04
CA ASN A 221 -17.40 -6.75 42.64
C ASN A 221 -16.91 -8.17 42.36
N ARG A 222 -17.16 -9.08 43.29
CA ARG A 222 -16.79 -10.50 43.20
C ARG A 222 -17.31 -11.17 41.93
N ILE A 223 -18.42 -10.67 41.38
CA ILE A 223 -19.01 -11.19 40.13
C ILE A 223 -18.07 -10.96 38.95
N ILE A 224 -17.44 -9.79 38.85
CA ILE A 224 -16.51 -9.43 37.77
C ILE A 224 -15.27 -10.33 37.80
N GLU A 225 -14.69 -10.56 38.99
CA GLU A 225 -13.53 -11.45 39.14
C GLU A 225 -13.84 -12.88 38.71
N VAL A 226 -15.01 -13.41 39.09
CA VAL A 226 -15.42 -14.76 38.69
C VAL A 226 -15.71 -14.84 37.19
N ILE A 227 -16.33 -13.82 36.61
CA ILE A 227 -16.57 -13.77 35.14
C ILE A 227 -15.26 -13.77 34.39
N ILE A 228 -14.30 -12.96 34.78
CA ILE A 228 -12.99 -12.88 34.13
C ILE A 228 -12.23 -14.21 34.28
N ARG A 229 -12.28 -14.85 35.45
CA ARG A 229 -11.54 -16.09 35.72
C ARG A 229 -12.12 -17.29 35.00
N ASP A 230 -13.45 -17.50 35.08
CA ASP A 230 -14.08 -18.77 34.70
C ASP A 230 -14.94 -18.69 33.44
N PHE A 231 -15.43 -17.49 33.06
CA PHE A 231 -16.44 -17.34 31.99
C PHE A 231 -16.02 -16.46 30.82
N LEU A 232 -14.73 -16.27 30.62
CA LEU A 232 -14.23 -15.42 29.54
C LEU A 232 -14.64 -15.94 28.15
N LYS A 233 -14.66 -17.27 27.93
CA LYS A 233 -15.12 -17.89 26.69
C LYS A 233 -16.61 -17.71 26.43
N GLU A 234 -17.42 -17.84 27.47
CA GLU A 234 -18.86 -17.60 27.38
C GLU A 234 -19.17 -16.11 27.14
N LEU A 235 -18.33 -15.23 27.66
CA LEU A 235 -18.39 -13.80 27.43
C LEU A 235 -18.12 -13.48 25.95
N GLU A 236 -17.10 -14.08 25.33
CA GLU A 236 -16.80 -13.97 23.91
C GLU A 236 -17.98 -14.40 23.03
N LEU A 237 -18.65 -15.49 23.43
CA LEU A 237 -19.84 -16.00 22.74
C LEU A 237 -21.11 -15.18 23.05
N LYS A 238 -21.05 -14.14 23.90
CA LYS A 238 -22.15 -13.30 24.35
C LYS A 238 -23.31 -14.10 24.99
N ASN A 239 -23.00 -15.20 25.67
CA ASN A 239 -23.98 -16.07 26.29
C ASN A 239 -24.29 -15.68 27.77
N TYR A 240 -24.77 -14.45 27.96
CA TYR A 240 -25.00 -13.84 29.28
C TYR A 240 -26.03 -14.60 30.10
N ALA A 241 -27.02 -15.20 29.45
CA ALA A 241 -28.04 -16.00 30.14
C ALA A 241 -27.45 -17.24 30.84
N HIS A 242 -26.48 -17.90 30.20
CA HIS A 242 -25.77 -19.05 30.77
C HIS A 242 -24.92 -18.63 31.99
N ILE A 243 -24.23 -17.50 31.90
CA ILE A 243 -23.41 -16.93 32.97
C ILE A 243 -24.33 -16.59 34.16
N ALA A 244 -25.46 -15.91 33.95
CA ALA A 244 -26.44 -15.55 34.98
C ALA A 244 -27.00 -16.79 35.68
N HIS A 245 -27.34 -17.85 34.93
CA HIS A 245 -27.84 -19.11 35.49
C HIS A 245 -26.80 -19.84 36.35
N LYS A 246 -25.53 -19.91 35.86
CA LYS A 246 -24.44 -20.57 36.62
C LYS A 246 -24.05 -19.82 37.88
N LEU A 247 -24.02 -18.50 37.85
CA LEU A 247 -23.69 -17.64 38.99
C LEU A 247 -24.89 -17.43 39.93
N LYS A 248 -26.10 -17.83 39.53
CA LYS A 248 -27.37 -17.57 40.27
C LYS A 248 -27.60 -16.09 40.57
N VAL A 249 -27.24 -15.22 39.62
CA VAL A 249 -27.32 -13.76 39.74
C VAL A 249 -28.33 -13.25 38.69
N PRO A 250 -29.08 -12.17 38.97
CA PRO A 250 -29.97 -11.58 37.99
C PRO A 250 -29.20 -11.10 36.74
N LEU A 251 -29.81 -11.27 35.57
CA LEU A 251 -29.19 -10.92 34.28
C LEU A 251 -28.65 -9.47 34.23
N LYS A 252 -29.36 -8.54 34.90
CA LYS A 252 -28.98 -7.12 34.97
C LYS A 252 -27.61 -6.90 35.62
N GLU A 253 -27.26 -7.65 36.65
CA GLU A 253 -25.96 -7.53 37.33
C GLU A 253 -24.84 -8.08 36.48
N VAL A 254 -25.09 -9.18 35.74
CA VAL A 254 -24.13 -9.70 34.74
C VAL A 254 -23.93 -8.69 33.62
N GLU A 255 -25.01 -8.05 33.16
CA GLU A 255 -24.95 -7.00 32.16
C GLU A 255 -24.07 -5.82 32.62
N MET A 256 -24.26 -5.33 33.82
CA MET A 256 -23.44 -4.25 34.38
C MET A 256 -21.96 -4.67 34.52
N ALA A 257 -21.71 -5.89 34.96
CA ALA A 257 -20.34 -6.43 35.02
C ALA A 257 -19.67 -6.51 33.66
N VAL A 258 -20.40 -6.96 32.65
CA VAL A 258 -19.89 -7.03 31.26
C VAL A 258 -19.59 -5.65 30.68
N LEU A 259 -20.40 -4.66 31.00
CA LEU A 259 -20.19 -3.27 30.56
C LEU A 259 -18.90 -2.74 31.15
N LEU A 260 -18.64 -2.92 32.43
CA LEU A 260 -17.38 -2.54 33.07
C LEU A 260 -16.18 -3.29 32.50
N ILE A 261 -16.31 -4.61 32.21
CA ILE A 261 -15.23 -5.38 31.55
C ILE A 261 -14.97 -4.85 30.12
N SER A 262 -16.00 -4.41 29.40
CA SER A 262 -15.83 -3.86 28.03
C SER A 262 -15.15 -2.49 28.00
N GLU A 263 -15.13 -1.75 29.10
CA GLU A 263 -14.40 -0.48 29.26
C GLU A 263 -12.91 -0.68 29.56
N MET A 264 -12.51 -1.88 29.99
CA MET A 264 -11.12 -2.22 30.26
C MET A 264 -10.32 -2.38 28.96
N ASN A 265 -9.03 -2.01 28.99
CA ASN A 265 -8.16 -2.12 27.84
C ASN A 265 -7.44 -3.48 27.79
N PRO A 266 -7.74 -4.37 26.81
CA PRO A 266 -7.05 -5.65 26.71
C PRO A 266 -5.59 -5.54 26.26
N LYS A 267 -5.13 -4.38 25.78
CA LYS A 267 -3.78 -4.14 25.30
C LYS A 267 -3.21 -2.85 25.88
N PRO A 268 -2.81 -2.85 27.15
CA PRO A 268 -2.36 -1.63 27.83
C PRO A 268 -1.14 -0.96 27.20
N GLY A 269 -0.24 -1.74 26.61
CA GLY A 269 0.94 -1.22 25.93
C GLY A 269 0.66 -0.46 24.62
N SER A 270 -0.51 -0.64 24.03
CA SER A 270 -0.84 -0.04 22.71
C SER A 270 -0.81 1.50 22.68
N ILE A 271 -0.94 2.16 23.84
CA ILE A 271 -0.88 3.62 23.98
C ILE A 271 0.54 4.14 23.65
N TYR A 272 1.57 3.33 23.97
CA TYR A 272 2.98 3.65 23.74
C TYR A 272 3.56 2.96 22.50
N SER A 273 2.73 2.25 21.74
CA SER A 273 3.16 1.62 20.50
C SER A 273 3.44 2.69 19.44
N GLU A 274 4.67 2.69 18.93
CA GLU A 274 5.10 3.58 17.85
C GLU A 274 4.67 3.09 16.47
N ASP A 275 3.73 2.16 16.38
CA ASP A 275 3.19 1.67 15.11
C ASP A 275 2.51 2.84 14.35
N LYS A 276 3.35 3.74 13.83
CA LYS A 276 2.90 4.77 12.90
C LYS A 276 2.49 4.07 11.61
N ALA A 277 1.25 4.27 11.21
CA ALA A 277 0.78 3.81 9.92
C ALA A 277 1.74 4.35 8.85
N GLN A 278 2.38 3.44 8.10
CA GLN A 278 3.27 3.84 7.02
C GLN A 278 2.46 4.62 5.98
N PRO A 279 2.82 5.86 5.65
CA PRO A 279 2.12 6.63 4.65
C PRO A 279 2.31 5.99 3.27
N ILE A 280 1.22 5.78 2.56
CA ILE A 280 1.26 5.28 1.19
C ILE A 280 1.46 6.48 0.27
N ILE A 281 2.56 6.49 -0.47
CA ILE A 281 2.85 7.51 -1.48
C ILE A 281 2.15 7.09 -2.77
N PRO A 282 1.21 7.89 -3.32
CA PRO A 282 0.51 7.55 -4.56
C PRO A 282 1.42 7.75 -5.77
N ASP A 283 1.23 6.91 -6.80
CA ASP A 283 1.91 7.01 -8.09
C ASP A 283 1.23 8.04 -9.02
N VAL A 284 -0.08 8.27 -8.82
CA VAL A 284 -0.91 9.13 -9.68
C VAL A 284 -1.78 10.02 -8.82
N TYR A 285 -1.84 11.30 -9.15
CA TYR A 285 -2.78 12.26 -8.58
C TYR A 285 -3.88 12.60 -9.59
N VAL A 286 -5.12 12.52 -9.15
CA VAL A 286 -6.29 12.94 -9.93
C VAL A 286 -6.88 14.17 -9.25
N VAL A 287 -6.78 15.32 -9.91
CA VAL A 287 -7.25 16.60 -9.39
C VAL A 287 -8.42 17.08 -10.23
N LYS A 288 -9.51 17.52 -9.59
CA LYS A 288 -10.66 18.09 -10.26
C LYS A 288 -10.37 19.55 -10.62
N THR A 289 -10.39 19.88 -11.90
CA THR A 289 -10.24 21.25 -12.41
C THR A 289 -11.52 21.65 -13.14
N GLY A 290 -12.44 22.33 -12.45
CA GLY A 290 -13.77 22.64 -12.98
C GLY A 290 -14.60 21.35 -13.17
N ASP A 291 -15.00 21.06 -14.40
CA ASP A 291 -15.79 19.86 -14.79
C ASP A 291 -14.93 18.70 -15.30
N GLU A 292 -13.62 18.89 -15.44
CA GLU A 292 -12.69 17.89 -15.91
C GLU A 292 -11.74 17.41 -14.82
N TYR A 293 -11.25 16.16 -14.97
CA TYR A 293 -10.23 15.58 -14.10
C TYR A 293 -8.89 15.65 -14.79
N LYS A 294 -7.90 16.29 -14.12
CA LYS A 294 -6.53 16.34 -14.57
C LYS A 294 -5.72 15.25 -13.84
N ILE A 295 -4.93 14.52 -14.61
CA ILE A 295 -4.09 13.45 -14.11
C ILE A 295 -2.64 13.95 -14.07
N ILE A 296 -1.98 13.78 -12.94
CA ILE A 296 -0.59 14.18 -12.71
C ILE A 296 0.13 12.93 -12.21
N LEU A 297 1.22 12.56 -12.87
CA LEU A 297 2.10 11.49 -12.38
C LEU A 297 2.97 12.01 -11.24
N ASN A 298 3.27 11.14 -10.31
CA ASN A 298 4.18 11.45 -9.21
C ASN A 298 5.60 10.98 -9.56
N ASP A 299 6.44 11.92 -9.93
CA ASP A 299 7.85 11.68 -10.27
C ASP A 299 8.79 11.95 -9.08
N ASP A 300 8.25 12.34 -7.88
CA ASP A 300 9.08 12.64 -6.71
C ASP A 300 9.97 11.45 -6.33
N GLY A 301 11.27 11.68 -6.17
CA GLY A 301 12.25 10.65 -5.78
C GLY A 301 12.57 9.61 -6.85
N LEU A 302 12.14 9.80 -8.10
CA LEU A 302 12.70 9.08 -9.23
C LEU A 302 13.89 9.86 -9.79
N PRO A 303 15.09 9.25 -9.92
CA PRO A 303 16.25 9.92 -10.48
C PRO A 303 16.01 10.26 -11.95
N ARG A 304 16.24 11.50 -12.33
CA ARG A 304 16.19 11.92 -13.74
C ARG A 304 17.49 11.54 -14.41
N LEU A 305 17.43 10.58 -15.33
CA LEU A 305 18.59 10.02 -16.00
C LEU A 305 18.90 10.79 -17.29
N ARG A 306 20.17 11.09 -17.49
CA ARG A 306 20.70 11.57 -18.77
C ARG A 306 21.93 10.74 -19.20
N ILE A 307 22.23 10.78 -20.49
CA ILE A 307 23.45 10.19 -20.99
C ILE A 307 24.54 11.28 -20.90
N SER A 308 25.69 10.93 -20.31
CA SER A 308 26.83 11.83 -20.16
C SER A 308 27.32 12.41 -21.49
N ASN A 309 27.38 13.74 -21.57
CA ASN A 309 27.85 14.46 -22.74
C ASN A 309 29.34 14.16 -23.05
N PHE A 310 30.14 13.90 -22.00
CA PHE A 310 31.54 13.57 -22.15
C PHE A 310 31.76 12.36 -23.06
N TYR A 311 31.03 11.28 -22.86
CA TYR A 311 31.19 10.08 -23.71
C TYR A 311 30.64 10.28 -25.13
N ARG A 312 29.72 11.21 -25.35
CA ARG A 312 29.25 11.61 -26.67
C ARG A 312 30.37 12.32 -27.46
N GLU A 313 31.11 13.21 -26.82
CA GLU A 313 32.25 13.89 -27.40
C GLU A 313 33.43 12.92 -27.68
N VAL A 314 33.69 12.00 -26.75
CA VAL A 314 34.68 10.94 -26.92
C VAL A 314 34.34 10.07 -28.13
N MET A 315 33.09 9.66 -28.32
CA MET A 315 32.65 8.92 -29.50
C MET A 315 32.90 9.69 -30.81
N ALA A 316 32.60 10.99 -30.82
CA ALA A 316 32.85 11.86 -31.97
C ALA A 316 34.36 12.03 -32.24
N GLY A 317 35.19 12.14 -31.20
CA GLY A 317 36.66 12.27 -31.33
C GLY A 317 37.40 10.99 -31.74
N ILE A 318 36.94 9.83 -31.32
CA ILE A 318 37.53 8.51 -31.65
C ILE A 318 37.31 8.15 -33.13
N SER A 319 36.39 8.82 -33.82
CA SER A 319 36.16 8.60 -35.27
C SER A 319 37.39 8.86 -36.15
N SER A 320 38.43 9.52 -35.62
CA SER A 320 39.63 9.92 -36.32
C SER A 320 40.87 9.02 -36.16
N HIS A 321 40.82 7.97 -35.31
CA HIS A 321 41.97 7.11 -35.04
C HIS A 321 41.68 5.63 -35.34
N SER A 322 42.40 5.06 -36.32
CA SER A 322 42.31 3.64 -36.71
C SER A 322 43.32 2.77 -35.96
N HIS A 323 42.96 2.31 -34.75
CA HIS A 323 43.66 1.22 -34.04
C HIS A 323 42.65 0.18 -33.62
N GLU A 324 42.98 -1.13 -33.67
CA GLU A 324 42.09 -2.24 -33.28
C GLU A 324 41.61 -2.12 -31.84
N GLU A 325 42.41 -1.54 -30.95
CA GLU A 325 42.02 -1.24 -29.55
C GLU A 325 40.91 -0.17 -29.47
N ALA A 326 40.93 0.81 -30.38
CA ALA A 326 39.92 1.85 -30.52
C ALA A 326 38.56 1.29 -31.00
N GLU A 327 38.58 0.26 -31.86
CA GLU A 327 37.32 -0.39 -32.31
C GLU A 327 36.63 -1.17 -31.21
N ASN A 328 37.38 -1.89 -30.36
CA ASN A 328 36.83 -2.58 -29.21
C ASN A 328 36.25 -1.60 -28.18
N GLY A 329 36.93 -0.46 -27.96
CA GLY A 329 36.43 0.61 -27.09
C GLY A 329 35.15 1.25 -27.63
N LYS A 330 35.08 1.52 -28.94
CA LYS A 330 33.86 2.03 -29.60
C LYS A 330 32.69 1.08 -29.46
N LYS A 331 32.91 -0.22 -29.68
CA LYS A 331 31.86 -1.24 -29.54
C LYS A 331 31.32 -1.29 -28.12
N TYR A 332 32.20 -1.28 -27.11
CA TYR A 332 31.81 -1.26 -25.72
C TYR A 332 30.96 -0.04 -25.36
N ILE A 333 31.43 1.18 -25.76
CA ILE A 333 30.67 2.41 -25.50
C ILE A 333 29.33 2.39 -26.23
N LYS A 334 29.30 1.93 -27.50
CA LYS A 334 28.05 1.79 -28.27
C LYS A 334 27.05 0.86 -27.59
N ASP A 335 27.49 -0.29 -27.11
CA ASP A 335 26.63 -1.26 -26.42
C ASP A 335 26.09 -0.67 -25.11
N LYS A 336 26.91 0.08 -24.35
CA LYS A 336 26.50 0.74 -23.12
C LYS A 336 25.56 1.94 -23.36
N VAL A 337 25.78 2.74 -24.44
CA VAL A 337 24.83 3.80 -24.85
C VAL A 337 23.49 3.20 -25.24
N GLN A 338 23.50 2.10 -25.98
CA GLN A 338 22.28 1.43 -26.38
C GLN A 338 21.48 0.90 -25.14
N SER A 339 22.18 0.32 -24.17
CA SER A 339 21.56 -0.11 -22.91
C SER A 339 21.00 1.06 -22.10
N ALA A 340 21.75 2.17 -22.00
CA ALA A 340 21.29 3.38 -21.31
C ALA A 340 20.05 3.99 -21.97
N THR A 341 20.06 4.13 -23.29
CA THR A 341 18.91 4.65 -24.05
C THR A 341 17.70 3.77 -23.93
N TRP A 342 17.91 2.45 -23.99
CA TRP A 342 16.83 1.50 -23.81
C TRP A 342 16.20 1.60 -22.41
N LEU A 343 17.01 1.76 -21.36
CA LEU A 343 16.51 1.93 -19.99
C LEU A 343 15.66 3.20 -19.86
N ILE A 344 16.16 4.34 -20.34
CA ILE A 344 15.43 5.62 -20.32
C ILE A 344 14.10 5.50 -21.06
N LYS A 345 14.11 4.94 -22.28
CA LYS A 345 12.87 4.71 -23.05
C LYS A 345 11.91 3.77 -22.34
N SER A 346 12.41 2.75 -21.67
CA SER A 346 11.56 1.81 -20.91
C SER A 346 10.90 2.47 -19.71
N ILE A 347 11.59 3.39 -19.03
CA ILE A 347 11.03 4.18 -17.92
C ILE A 347 9.93 5.13 -18.43
N GLN A 348 10.20 5.85 -19.53
CA GLN A 348 9.23 6.74 -20.16
C GLN A 348 8.00 5.99 -20.66
N GLN A 349 8.19 4.84 -21.32
CA GLN A 349 7.08 3.99 -21.76
C GLN A 349 6.24 3.50 -20.57
N ARG A 350 6.87 3.17 -19.45
CA ARG A 350 6.16 2.82 -18.22
C ARG A 350 5.30 3.99 -17.73
N GLN A 351 5.85 5.20 -17.62
CA GLN A 351 5.13 6.39 -17.20
C GLN A 351 3.95 6.69 -18.12
N ASN A 352 4.17 6.67 -19.43
CA ASN A 352 3.12 6.87 -20.43
C ASN A 352 2.02 5.80 -20.33
N THR A 353 2.38 4.54 -20.06
CA THR A 353 1.39 3.47 -19.88
C THR A 353 0.57 3.68 -18.63
N ILE A 354 1.20 4.05 -17.50
CA ILE A 354 0.49 4.35 -16.25
C ILE A 354 -0.48 5.52 -16.46
N TYR A 355 -0.03 6.58 -17.15
CA TYR A 355 -0.86 7.75 -17.48
C TYR A 355 -2.10 7.37 -18.28
N LYS A 356 -1.91 6.65 -19.40
CA LYS A 356 -3.02 6.19 -20.26
C LYS A 356 -4.01 5.30 -19.50
N VAL A 357 -3.51 4.38 -18.66
CA VAL A 357 -4.36 3.51 -17.84
C VAL A 357 -5.16 4.35 -16.83
N ALA A 358 -4.53 5.31 -16.16
CA ALA A 358 -5.22 6.20 -15.23
C ALA A 358 -6.28 7.05 -15.94
N GLU A 359 -5.97 7.59 -17.13
CA GLU A 359 -6.89 8.36 -17.96
C GLU A 359 -8.13 7.55 -18.36
N SER A 360 -7.92 6.33 -18.85
CA SER A 360 -9.01 5.42 -19.18
C SER A 360 -9.88 5.09 -17.95
N ILE A 361 -9.27 4.82 -16.79
CA ILE A 361 -10.01 4.59 -15.54
C ILE A 361 -10.85 5.81 -15.16
N VAL A 362 -10.29 7.02 -15.21
CA VAL A 362 -11.01 8.27 -14.89
C VAL A 362 -12.17 8.49 -15.85
N LYS A 363 -11.99 8.24 -17.15
CA LYS A 363 -13.01 8.33 -18.19
C LYS A 363 -14.19 7.40 -17.90
N PHE A 364 -13.94 6.12 -17.56
CA PHE A 364 -15.00 5.14 -17.28
C PHE A 364 -15.66 5.35 -15.92
N GLN A 365 -14.93 5.86 -14.91
CA GLN A 365 -15.35 5.97 -13.52
C GLN A 365 -15.72 7.42 -13.11
N LYS A 366 -16.06 8.30 -14.04
CA LYS A 366 -16.36 9.72 -13.75
C LYS A 366 -17.40 9.88 -12.63
N GLU A 367 -18.45 9.06 -12.62
CA GLU A 367 -19.49 9.11 -11.58
C GLU A 367 -18.96 8.74 -10.18
N PHE A 368 -18.00 7.81 -10.09
CA PHE A 368 -17.35 7.45 -8.85
C PHE A 368 -16.58 8.65 -8.27
N PHE A 369 -15.81 9.35 -9.11
CA PHE A 369 -15.03 10.50 -8.65
C PHE A 369 -15.90 11.69 -8.21
N ASP A 370 -17.11 11.84 -8.82
CA ASP A 370 -18.04 12.92 -8.46
C ASP A 370 -18.90 12.57 -7.25
N LYS A 371 -19.43 11.35 -7.15
CA LYS A 371 -20.48 10.96 -6.21
C LYS A 371 -20.05 9.95 -5.13
N GLY A 372 -18.88 9.34 -5.30
CA GLY A 372 -18.32 8.39 -4.33
C GLY A 372 -18.52 6.92 -4.67
N ILE A 373 -18.23 6.06 -3.68
CA ILE A 373 -18.08 4.60 -3.82
C ILE A 373 -19.37 3.91 -4.33
N ASP A 374 -20.55 4.43 -3.98
CA ASP A 374 -21.84 3.84 -4.33
C ASP A 374 -22.08 3.83 -5.85
N TYR A 375 -21.43 4.75 -6.58
CA TYR A 375 -21.56 4.90 -8.03
C TYR A 375 -20.42 4.24 -8.82
N LEU A 376 -19.68 3.33 -8.19
CA LEU A 376 -18.62 2.58 -8.86
C LEU A 376 -19.20 1.69 -9.96
N ARG A 377 -18.81 1.93 -11.21
CA ARG A 377 -19.20 1.10 -12.35
C ARG A 377 -18.30 -0.14 -12.43
N PRO A 378 -18.84 -1.32 -12.76
CA PRO A 378 -18.01 -2.49 -12.99
C PRO A 378 -17.14 -2.27 -14.23
N LEU A 379 -15.82 -2.40 -14.06
CA LEU A 379 -14.82 -2.24 -15.11
C LEU A 379 -14.00 -3.54 -15.21
N ILE A 380 -13.79 -4.02 -16.41
CA ILE A 380 -13.00 -5.21 -16.69
C ILE A 380 -11.68 -4.76 -17.34
N LEU A 381 -10.58 -5.46 -17.07
CA LEU A 381 -9.26 -5.15 -17.66
C LEU A 381 -9.32 -5.07 -19.20
N ARG A 382 -10.18 -5.89 -19.81
CA ARG A 382 -10.38 -5.91 -21.25
C ARG A 382 -10.98 -4.62 -21.82
N ASP A 383 -11.84 -3.94 -21.06
CA ASP A 383 -12.47 -2.69 -21.51
C ASP A 383 -11.41 -1.57 -21.62
N VAL A 384 -10.54 -1.50 -20.60
CA VAL A 384 -9.40 -0.57 -20.61
C VAL A 384 -8.37 -0.97 -21.68
N ALA A 385 -8.14 -2.28 -21.87
CA ALA A 385 -7.25 -2.79 -22.91
C ALA A 385 -7.69 -2.36 -24.32
N ASN A 386 -8.98 -2.41 -24.58
CA ASN A 386 -9.54 -1.99 -25.87
C ASN A 386 -9.50 -0.45 -26.05
N ASP A 387 -9.69 0.34 -24.96
CA ASP A 387 -9.64 1.81 -25.03
C ASP A 387 -8.22 2.34 -25.30
N ILE A 388 -7.18 1.65 -24.75
CA ILE A 388 -5.78 2.05 -24.88
C ILE A 388 -5.05 1.33 -26.01
N GLU A 389 -5.71 0.35 -26.66
CA GLU A 389 -5.12 -0.52 -27.71
C GLU A 389 -3.93 -1.35 -27.23
N MET A 390 -3.97 -1.82 -25.98
CA MET A 390 -2.92 -2.63 -25.35
C MET A 390 -3.43 -4.00 -24.93
N HIS A 391 -2.51 -4.97 -24.73
CA HIS A 391 -2.89 -6.29 -24.26
C HIS A 391 -3.31 -6.28 -22.79
N GLU A 392 -4.37 -7.05 -22.44
CA GLU A 392 -4.90 -7.17 -21.06
C GLU A 392 -3.81 -7.53 -20.03
N SER A 393 -2.84 -8.37 -20.42
CA SER A 393 -1.75 -8.77 -19.52
C SER A 393 -0.83 -7.60 -19.14
N THR A 394 -0.65 -6.61 -20.03
CA THR A 394 0.16 -5.41 -19.76
C THR A 394 -0.55 -4.54 -18.72
N ILE A 395 -1.85 -4.30 -18.90
CA ILE A 395 -2.66 -3.53 -17.96
C ILE A 395 -2.68 -4.20 -16.59
N SER A 396 -2.89 -5.52 -16.54
CA SER A 396 -2.86 -6.27 -15.28
C SER A 396 -1.54 -6.10 -14.52
N ARG A 397 -0.41 -6.02 -15.23
CA ARG A 397 0.91 -5.78 -14.63
C ARG A 397 1.07 -4.35 -14.12
N VAL A 398 0.58 -3.37 -14.87
CA VAL A 398 0.66 -1.95 -14.52
C VAL A 398 -0.21 -1.60 -13.32
N VAL A 399 -1.39 -2.20 -13.22
CA VAL A 399 -2.40 -1.89 -12.17
C VAL A 399 -2.01 -2.45 -10.79
N ASN A 400 -1.19 -3.52 -10.73
CA ASN A 400 -0.79 -4.13 -9.47
C ASN A 400 0.20 -3.23 -8.70
N ASN A 401 0.00 -3.09 -7.38
CA ASN A 401 0.85 -2.33 -6.47
C ASN A 401 1.04 -0.86 -6.89
N LYS A 402 0.04 -0.25 -7.52
CA LYS A 402 0.02 1.16 -7.87
C LYS A 402 -1.17 1.86 -7.23
N TYR A 403 -0.94 3.04 -6.69
CA TYR A 403 -1.92 3.83 -5.95
C TYR A 403 -2.25 5.12 -6.66
N MET A 404 -3.51 5.48 -6.62
CA MET A 404 -4.05 6.72 -7.16
C MET A 404 -4.64 7.54 -6.02
N HIS A 405 -4.23 8.79 -5.90
CA HIS A 405 -4.87 9.77 -5.04
C HIS A 405 -5.99 10.49 -5.79
N SER A 406 -7.19 10.45 -5.25
CA SER A 406 -8.38 11.09 -5.81
C SER A 406 -9.05 11.98 -4.78
N PRO A 407 -10.00 12.85 -5.16
CA PRO A 407 -10.79 13.64 -4.21
C PRO A 407 -11.56 12.80 -3.17
N GLN A 408 -11.83 11.53 -3.50
CA GLN A 408 -12.51 10.56 -2.62
C GLN A 408 -11.55 9.79 -1.69
N GLY A 409 -10.23 9.97 -1.85
CA GLY A 409 -9.20 9.30 -1.07
C GLY A 409 -8.17 8.57 -1.93
N ILE A 410 -7.31 7.78 -1.27
CA ILE A 410 -6.27 6.98 -1.92
C ILE A 410 -6.83 5.58 -2.21
N PHE A 411 -6.73 5.16 -3.46
CA PHE A 411 -7.16 3.83 -3.92
C PHE A 411 -6.06 3.13 -4.71
N GLU A 412 -5.95 1.83 -4.56
CA GLU A 412 -5.15 1.00 -5.47
C GLU A 412 -5.81 1.00 -6.86
N LEU A 413 -5.05 1.10 -7.96
CA LEU A 413 -5.60 1.04 -9.32
C LEU A 413 -6.41 -0.23 -9.56
N LYS A 414 -6.01 -1.34 -8.94
CA LYS A 414 -6.74 -2.61 -8.99
C LYS A 414 -8.14 -2.54 -8.37
N TYR A 415 -8.38 -1.58 -7.47
CA TYR A 415 -9.69 -1.41 -6.81
C TYR A 415 -10.83 -1.18 -7.80
N PHE A 416 -10.56 -0.50 -8.91
CA PHE A 416 -11.55 -0.19 -9.95
C PHE A 416 -11.95 -1.39 -10.80
N PHE A 417 -11.15 -2.44 -10.80
CA PHE A 417 -11.40 -3.67 -11.55
C PHE A 417 -12.04 -4.71 -10.65
N GLY A 418 -13.29 -5.02 -10.92
CA GLY A 418 -14.05 -5.95 -10.10
C GLY A 418 -15.06 -6.77 -10.90
N SER A 419 -15.50 -7.88 -10.30
CA SER A 419 -16.57 -8.68 -10.88
C SER A 419 -17.89 -7.91 -10.89
N SER A 420 -18.62 -8.00 -11.99
CA SER A 420 -19.95 -7.43 -12.14
C SER A 420 -21.03 -8.34 -11.56
N ILE A 421 -22.04 -7.75 -10.95
CA ILE A 421 -23.26 -8.42 -10.48
C ILE A 421 -24.45 -7.89 -11.31
N ARG A 422 -25.25 -8.80 -11.83
CA ARG A 422 -26.43 -8.44 -12.64
C ARG A 422 -27.54 -7.87 -11.77
N THR A 423 -28.14 -6.78 -12.23
CA THR A 423 -29.29 -6.12 -11.60
C THR A 423 -30.55 -6.31 -12.46
N THR A 424 -31.73 -6.23 -11.85
CA THR A 424 -33.04 -6.38 -12.56
C THR A 424 -33.31 -5.24 -13.56
N THR A 425 -32.75 -4.07 -13.34
CA THR A 425 -32.98 -2.83 -14.09
C THR A 425 -31.90 -2.62 -15.16
N GLN A 426 -31.62 -3.64 -15.99
CA GLN A 426 -30.67 -3.58 -17.13
C GLN A 426 -29.28 -3.02 -16.84
N GLY A 427 -28.82 -2.99 -15.56
CA GLY A 427 -27.51 -2.51 -15.17
C GLY A 427 -26.63 -3.62 -14.57
N THR A 428 -25.33 -3.42 -14.62
CA THR A 428 -24.34 -4.19 -13.86
C THR A 428 -23.78 -3.33 -12.75
N ILE A 429 -23.72 -3.85 -11.52
CA ILE A 429 -23.17 -3.14 -10.37
C ILE A 429 -21.85 -3.82 -9.97
N ALA A 430 -20.87 -3.03 -9.55
CA ALA A 430 -19.60 -3.55 -9.07
C ALA A 430 -19.78 -4.28 -7.72
N SER A 431 -19.03 -5.36 -7.51
CA SER A 431 -19.08 -6.12 -6.26
C SER A 431 -18.74 -5.28 -5.03
N LYS A 432 -17.90 -4.27 -5.20
CA LYS A 432 -17.50 -3.32 -4.13
C LYS A 432 -18.66 -2.40 -3.71
N SER A 433 -19.43 -1.89 -4.65
CA SER A 433 -20.63 -1.10 -4.37
C SER A 433 -21.66 -1.90 -3.56
N VAL A 434 -21.82 -3.19 -3.89
CA VAL A 434 -22.70 -4.08 -3.11
C VAL A 434 -22.17 -4.32 -1.69
N GLN A 435 -20.87 -4.43 -1.50
CA GLN A 435 -20.27 -4.53 -0.17
C GLN A 435 -20.56 -3.28 0.66
N GLU A 436 -20.47 -2.09 0.06
CA GLU A 436 -20.79 -0.84 0.75
C GLU A 436 -22.28 -0.74 1.11
N GLU A 437 -23.19 -1.14 0.21
CA GLU A 437 -24.60 -1.25 0.54
C GLU A 437 -24.88 -2.20 1.72
N ILE A 438 -24.18 -3.35 1.78
CA ILE A 438 -24.29 -4.27 2.92
C ILE A 438 -23.77 -3.58 4.20
N ARG A 439 -22.68 -2.82 4.13
CA ARG A 439 -22.13 -2.06 5.26
C ARG A 439 -23.13 -1.00 5.75
N GLN A 440 -23.76 -0.27 4.85
CA GLN A 440 -24.77 0.73 5.18
C GLN A 440 -26.01 0.09 5.84
N LEU A 441 -26.49 -1.05 5.30
CA LEU A 441 -27.57 -1.80 5.90
C LEU A 441 -27.25 -2.27 7.31
N ILE A 442 -26.01 -2.71 7.55
CA ILE A 442 -25.57 -3.13 8.88
C ILE A 442 -25.42 -1.94 9.83
N SER A 443 -24.98 -0.79 9.33
CA SER A 443 -24.88 0.45 10.13
C SER A 443 -26.25 0.97 10.56
N SER A 444 -27.26 0.78 9.73
CA SER A 444 -28.65 1.19 9.99
C SER A 444 -29.48 0.12 10.74
N GLU A 445 -28.90 -1.05 11.07
CA GLU A 445 -29.65 -2.14 11.71
C GLU A 445 -30.04 -1.82 13.17
N PRO A 446 -31.22 -2.30 13.63
CA PRO A 446 -31.62 -2.15 15.02
C PRO A 446 -30.71 -3.02 15.92
N PRO A 447 -30.08 -2.45 16.97
CA PRO A 447 -29.08 -3.16 17.80
C PRO A 447 -29.63 -4.43 18.50
N ARG A 448 -30.93 -4.47 18.81
CA ARG A 448 -31.57 -5.61 19.46
C ARG A 448 -31.96 -6.74 18.53
N LYS A 449 -32.18 -6.43 17.23
CA LYS A 449 -32.58 -7.41 16.22
C LYS A 449 -31.79 -7.17 14.94
N PRO A 450 -30.50 -7.56 14.91
CA PRO A 450 -29.67 -7.38 13.71
C PRO A 450 -30.18 -8.22 12.55
N TYR A 451 -30.07 -7.70 11.34
CA TYR A 451 -30.53 -8.39 10.14
C TYR A 451 -29.79 -9.70 9.90
N SER A 452 -30.53 -10.75 9.65
CA SER A 452 -29.96 -12.02 9.19
C SER A 452 -29.51 -11.92 7.73
N ASP A 453 -28.60 -12.82 7.31
CA ASP A 453 -28.14 -12.84 5.90
C ASP A 453 -29.32 -13.05 4.92
N CYS A 454 -30.41 -13.71 5.34
CA CYS A 454 -31.64 -13.85 4.55
C CYS A 454 -32.43 -12.54 4.42
N GLU A 455 -32.58 -11.80 5.52
CA GLU A 455 -33.26 -10.50 5.53
C GLU A 455 -32.46 -9.47 4.71
N MET A 456 -31.12 -9.48 4.80
CA MET A 456 -30.27 -8.65 3.94
C MET A 456 -30.47 -8.94 2.46
N VAL A 457 -30.60 -10.21 2.06
CA VAL A 457 -30.94 -10.57 0.67
C VAL A 457 -32.28 -9.96 0.24
N GLN A 458 -33.31 -9.97 1.11
CA GLN A 458 -34.61 -9.39 0.80
C GLN A 458 -34.54 -7.86 0.66
N LEU A 459 -33.80 -7.19 1.53
CA LEU A 459 -33.58 -5.74 1.48
C LEU A 459 -32.81 -5.34 0.21
N LEU A 460 -31.75 -6.08 -0.14
CA LEU A 460 -31.00 -5.86 -1.38
C LEU A 460 -31.86 -6.13 -2.62
N LYS A 461 -32.73 -7.15 -2.58
CA LYS A 461 -33.67 -7.43 -3.64
C LYS A 461 -34.69 -6.30 -3.81
N ALA A 462 -35.17 -5.68 -2.72
CA ALA A 462 -36.04 -4.50 -2.78
C ALA A 462 -35.34 -3.29 -3.44
N LYS A 463 -34.01 -3.18 -3.31
CA LYS A 463 -33.18 -2.19 -4.01
C LYS A 463 -32.81 -2.61 -5.46
N GLY A 464 -33.34 -3.73 -5.96
CA GLY A 464 -33.08 -4.22 -7.31
C GLY A 464 -31.82 -5.07 -7.49
N ILE A 465 -31.14 -5.43 -6.41
CA ILE A 465 -29.86 -6.18 -6.43
C ILE A 465 -30.15 -7.66 -6.14
N HIS A 466 -29.95 -8.53 -7.13
CA HIS A 466 -30.19 -9.97 -6.97
C HIS A 466 -28.90 -10.72 -6.58
N ILE A 467 -28.83 -11.11 -5.31
CA ILE A 467 -27.66 -11.81 -4.77
C ILE A 467 -28.12 -13.04 -3.97
N ALA A 468 -27.35 -14.12 -4.06
CA ALA A 468 -27.58 -15.31 -3.25
C ALA A 468 -27.15 -15.08 -1.79
N ARG A 469 -27.83 -15.73 -0.84
CA ARG A 469 -27.48 -15.69 0.59
C ARG A 469 -26.01 -16.03 0.85
N ARG A 470 -25.46 -17.03 0.15
CA ARG A 470 -24.04 -17.42 0.30
C ARG A 470 -23.09 -16.30 -0.10
N THR A 471 -23.42 -15.50 -1.10
CA THR A 471 -22.62 -14.36 -1.56
C THR A 471 -22.66 -13.23 -0.54
N VAL A 472 -23.83 -12.95 0.07
CA VAL A 472 -23.95 -11.96 1.15
C VAL A 472 -23.12 -12.38 2.36
N ALA A 473 -23.20 -13.65 2.76
CA ALA A 473 -22.38 -14.18 3.86
C ALA A 473 -20.88 -14.05 3.56
N LYS A 474 -20.44 -14.41 2.34
CA LYS A 474 -19.04 -14.25 1.88
C LYS A 474 -18.58 -12.79 1.96
N TYR A 475 -19.37 -11.84 1.45
CA TYR A 475 -19.02 -10.42 1.48
C TYR A 475 -18.96 -9.89 2.91
N ARG A 476 -19.91 -10.27 3.76
CA ARG A 476 -19.90 -9.92 5.18
C ARG A 476 -18.62 -10.42 5.88
N GLU A 477 -18.23 -11.67 5.63
CA GLU A 477 -17.02 -12.27 6.19
C GLU A 477 -15.74 -11.59 5.68
N MET A 478 -15.68 -11.27 4.38
CA MET A 478 -14.56 -10.50 3.80
C MET A 478 -14.41 -9.10 4.41
N MET A 479 -15.51 -8.50 4.86
CA MET A 479 -15.49 -7.21 5.58
C MET A 479 -15.21 -7.37 7.07
N GLY A 480 -14.95 -8.58 7.59
CA GLY A 480 -14.72 -8.84 9.00
C GLY A 480 -15.96 -8.68 9.90
N ILE A 481 -17.16 -8.61 9.32
CA ILE A 481 -18.39 -8.39 10.05
C ILE A 481 -18.96 -9.72 10.58
N LEU A 482 -19.21 -9.76 11.88
CA LEU A 482 -19.73 -10.95 12.57
C LEU A 482 -21.16 -11.33 12.11
N PRO A 483 -21.57 -12.61 12.24
CA PRO A 483 -22.94 -13.04 11.95
C PRO A 483 -23.96 -12.37 12.88
N SER A 484 -25.23 -12.30 12.46
CA SER A 484 -26.31 -11.63 13.19
C SER A 484 -26.43 -12.06 14.65
N SER A 485 -26.20 -13.35 14.96
CA SER A 485 -26.20 -13.88 16.34
C SER A 485 -25.16 -13.22 17.23
N LYS A 486 -23.96 -12.94 16.72
CA LYS A 486 -22.88 -12.30 17.45
C LYS A 486 -22.96 -10.76 17.44
N ARG A 487 -23.70 -10.15 16.48
CA ARG A 487 -23.91 -8.69 16.42
C ARG A 487 -25.01 -8.20 17.34
N LYS A 488 -25.87 -9.07 17.85
CA LYS A 488 -26.97 -8.69 18.73
C LYS A 488 -26.43 -7.97 19.97
N LYS A 489 -26.83 -6.70 20.14
CA LYS A 489 -26.53 -5.92 21.34
C LYS A 489 -27.71 -6.05 22.30
N TYR A 490 -27.44 -6.47 23.54
CA TYR A 490 -28.43 -6.60 24.58
C TYR A 490 -28.65 -5.27 25.33
N PHE A 491 -27.72 -4.31 25.14
CA PHE A 491 -27.71 -3.02 25.82
C PHE A 491 -28.03 -1.86 24.90
N LYS A 492 -28.68 -0.83 25.40
CA LYS A 492 -28.64 0.51 24.82
C LYS A 492 -27.26 1.10 25.19
N ALA A 493 -26.46 1.49 24.22
CA ALA A 493 -25.40 2.41 24.53
C ALA A 493 -26.01 3.67 25.12
N ILE A 494 -25.56 4.03 26.33
CA ILE A 494 -25.96 5.25 27.03
C ILE A 494 -25.36 6.42 26.28
#